data_1a3bfecbd2bf6d9cec6e4e6a9972aac5
#
_entry.id   1a3bfecbd2bf6d9cec6e4e6a9972aac5
#
_cell.length_a   1.000
_cell.length_b   1.000
_cell.length_c   1.000
_cell.angle_alpha   90.00
_cell.angle_beta   90.00
_cell.angle_gamma   90.00
#
_symmetry.space_group_name_H-M   'P 1'
#
loop_
_entity.id
_entity.type
_entity.pdbx_description
1 polymer ?
#
loop_
_entity_poly.entity_id
_entity_poly.type
_entity_poly.pdbx_seq_one_letter_code
_entity_poly.pdbx_strand_id
1 'polypeptide(L)'
;MRTLLVLALTVSAWFFNTESAHAWGRIGHDLAARVAAHLVSESTSKPFYKSRAMDLGYYCNVPDLVWKKTHYDIEWTNHFMDLEIFNREFKKRIEEGKLSPKEDPYEMTRAAFNTKFSNIPDNAGRGYWRVRELEKRLQATADLLKQKDILKEERHRLQLEWLIVAGVIGHYITDLAQPLHVTENYDGQMTEQKGVHSHFEDTIVDQLWPSIDMQVYKEADRLWEKERGAMAGKTSLALMKELSDSSLKELDEILKRDKKTPRDDLKKAVEVYRPIVVRRLAAGAVVLAEIWRRHSNWVPNEDKFYAFSGEPAYIQPSVPPPTPTPAPSPTPKK
;
A
#
# COMPACT_ATOMS: atom_id res chain seq x y z
N MET A 1 -69.49 -3.89 14.51
CA MET A 1 -68.32 -3.04 14.62
C MET A 1 -67.09 -3.95 14.71
N ARG A 2 -66.33 -4.09 13.62
CA ARG A 2 -65.11 -4.87 13.56
C ARG A 2 -63.95 -3.87 13.43
N THR A 3 -63.15 -3.76 14.49
CA THR A 3 -61.98 -2.88 14.51
C THR A 3 -60.82 -3.59 13.82
N LEU A 4 -60.38 -3.06 12.68
CA LEU A 4 -59.15 -3.50 12.01
C LEU A 4 -57.93 -2.87 12.71
N LEU A 5 -57.08 -3.72 13.28
CA LEU A 5 -55.75 -3.34 13.79
C LEU A 5 -54.79 -3.35 12.61
N VAL A 6 -54.32 -2.19 12.19
CA VAL A 6 -53.25 -2.05 11.19
C VAL A 6 -51.90 -2.08 11.93
N LEU A 7 -51.20 -3.18 11.75
CA LEU A 7 -49.82 -3.33 12.25
C LEU A 7 -48.86 -2.69 11.24
N ALA A 8 -48.33 -1.51 11.55
CA ALA A 8 -47.29 -0.85 10.78
C ALA A 8 -45.94 -1.50 11.09
N LEU A 9 -45.44 -2.36 10.21
CA LEU A 9 -44.07 -2.86 10.22
C LEU A 9 -43.14 -1.76 9.72
N THR A 10 -42.46 -1.06 10.66
CA THR A 10 -41.32 -0.19 10.33
C THR A 10 -40.09 -1.06 10.08
N VAL A 11 -39.84 -1.35 8.82
CA VAL A 11 -38.53 -1.92 8.39
C VAL A 11 -37.50 -0.82 8.51
N SER A 12 -36.74 -0.83 9.62
CA SER A 12 -35.55 -0.01 9.74
C SER A 12 -34.48 -0.59 8.81
N ALA A 13 -34.38 -0.02 7.60
CA ALA A 13 -33.27 -0.30 6.71
C ALA A 13 -32.00 0.27 7.36
N TRP A 14 -31.22 -0.59 8.00
CA TRP A 14 -29.86 -0.29 8.37
C TRP A 14 -29.05 -0.23 7.08
N PHE A 15 -28.92 0.98 6.56
CA PHE A 15 -27.86 1.25 5.59
C PHE A 15 -26.54 1.07 6.32
N PHE A 16 -25.91 -0.08 6.14
CA PHE A 16 -24.48 -0.21 6.39
C PHE A 16 -23.81 0.67 5.35
N ASN A 17 -23.55 1.93 5.69
CA ASN A 17 -22.51 2.70 5.04
C ASN A 17 -21.20 1.97 5.38
N THR A 18 -20.78 1.03 4.55
CA THR A 18 -19.40 0.61 4.48
C THR A 18 -18.64 1.75 3.83
N GLU A 19 -18.33 2.78 4.60
CA GLU A 19 -17.27 3.70 4.21
C GLU A 19 -16.03 2.84 4.07
N SER A 20 -15.61 2.60 2.82
CA SER A 20 -14.38 1.91 2.54
C SER A 20 -13.25 2.80 3.05
N ALA A 21 -12.57 2.39 4.11
CA ALA A 21 -11.36 3.03 4.58
C ALA A 21 -10.39 3.14 3.38
N HIS A 22 -10.00 4.35 3.05
CA HIS A 22 -9.03 4.68 2.01
C HIS A 22 -7.71 4.94 2.71
N ALA A 23 -6.69 4.13 2.47
CA ALA A 23 -5.36 4.35 2.99
C ALA A 23 -4.84 5.75 2.64
N TRP A 24 -4.41 6.54 3.59
CA TRP A 24 -3.94 7.93 3.46
C TRP A 24 -4.87 8.89 2.71
N GLY A 25 -6.07 8.44 2.35
CA GLY A 25 -6.96 9.17 1.48
C GLY A 25 -6.31 9.56 0.15
N ARG A 26 -7.08 10.17 -0.73
CA ARG A 26 -6.57 10.60 -2.04
C ARG A 26 -5.41 11.60 -1.94
N ILE A 27 -5.46 12.51 -0.97
CA ILE A 27 -4.48 13.58 -0.81
C ILE A 27 -3.14 13.03 -0.34
N GLY A 28 -3.14 12.12 0.63
CA GLY A 28 -1.90 11.59 1.19
C GLY A 28 -1.11 10.74 0.20
N HIS A 29 -1.77 9.87 -0.57
CA HIS A 29 -1.13 9.10 -1.63
C HIS A 29 -0.56 9.97 -2.75
N ASP A 30 -1.33 10.97 -3.21
CA ASP A 30 -0.85 11.91 -4.21
C ASP A 30 0.39 12.67 -3.71
N LEU A 31 0.33 13.20 -2.50
CA LEU A 31 1.45 13.94 -1.89
C LEU A 31 2.70 13.06 -1.74
N ALA A 32 2.57 11.86 -1.19
CA ALA A 32 3.70 10.95 -0.99
C ALA A 32 4.37 10.57 -2.33
N ALA A 33 3.59 10.29 -3.38
CA ALA A 33 4.12 10.01 -4.71
C ALA A 33 4.84 11.23 -5.33
N ARG A 34 4.29 12.44 -5.18
CA ARG A 34 4.94 13.68 -5.67
C ARG A 34 6.24 13.97 -4.92
N VAL A 35 6.28 13.73 -3.61
CA VAL A 35 7.49 13.87 -2.80
C VAL A 35 8.54 12.84 -3.21
N ALA A 36 8.16 11.57 -3.43
CA ALA A 36 9.07 10.55 -3.93
C ALA A 36 9.64 10.93 -5.31
N ALA A 37 8.81 11.46 -6.22
CA ALA A 37 9.24 11.94 -7.52
C ALA A 37 10.26 13.07 -7.42
N HIS A 38 10.07 14.01 -6.48
CA HIS A 38 11.04 15.06 -6.18
C HIS A 38 12.39 14.46 -5.75
N LEU A 39 12.41 13.57 -4.74
CA LEU A 39 13.63 12.96 -4.22
C LEU A 39 14.42 12.22 -5.31
N VAL A 40 13.75 11.45 -6.16
CA VAL A 40 14.42 10.75 -7.27
C VAL A 40 14.93 11.72 -8.31
N SER A 41 14.15 12.74 -8.67
CA SER A 41 14.57 13.77 -9.64
C SER A 41 15.84 14.48 -9.20
N GLU A 42 15.88 14.95 -7.96
CA GLU A 42 17.04 15.66 -7.40
C GLU A 42 18.27 14.73 -7.29
N SER A 43 18.07 13.49 -6.82
CA SER A 43 19.18 12.54 -6.61
C SER A 43 19.77 11.96 -7.90
N THR A 44 19.02 11.91 -8.99
CA THR A 44 19.42 11.33 -10.27
C THR A 44 19.64 12.36 -11.37
N SER A 45 19.27 13.62 -11.13
CA SER A 45 19.25 14.70 -12.13
C SER A 45 18.38 14.36 -13.34
N LYS A 46 17.30 13.58 -13.14
CA LYS A 46 16.38 13.16 -14.21
C LYS A 46 15.05 13.93 -14.10
N PRO A 47 14.79 14.88 -15.00
CA PRO A 47 13.59 15.71 -14.99
C PRO A 47 12.29 14.91 -15.19
N PHE A 48 12.37 13.68 -15.72
CA PHE A 48 11.24 12.77 -15.94
C PHE A 48 10.33 12.67 -14.70
N TYR A 49 10.90 12.40 -13.52
CA TYR A 49 10.10 12.22 -12.31
C TYR A 49 9.35 13.49 -11.91
N LYS A 50 10.01 14.63 -12.00
CA LYS A 50 9.38 15.93 -11.68
C LYS A 50 8.28 16.27 -12.68
N SER A 51 8.49 16.04 -13.96
CA SER A 51 7.50 16.29 -15.01
C SER A 51 6.30 15.31 -14.94
N ARG A 52 6.49 14.11 -14.39
CA ARG A 52 5.46 13.08 -14.22
C ARG A 52 4.92 12.94 -12.80
N ALA A 53 5.25 13.84 -11.91
CA ALA A 53 4.84 13.76 -10.51
C ALA A 53 3.32 13.69 -10.34
N MET A 54 2.55 14.42 -11.15
CA MET A 54 1.09 14.38 -11.14
C MET A 54 0.53 13.05 -11.65
N ASP A 55 1.12 12.48 -12.72
CA ASP A 55 0.72 11.17 -13.25
C ASP A 55 1.00 10.07 -12.22
N LEU A 56 2.18 10.10 -11.59
CA LEU A 56 2.57 9.16 -10.53
C LEU A 56 1.63 9.26 -9.32
N GLY A 57 1.24 10.48 -8.91
CA GLY A 57 0.25 10.72 -7.87
C GLY A 57 -1.13 10.17 -8.24
N TYR A 58 -1.58 10.38 -9.47
CA TYR A 58 -2.83 9.82 -9.95
C TYR A 58 -2.83 8.29 -9.91
N TYR A 59 -1.80 7.65 -10.47
CA TYR A 59 -1.70 6.19 -10.47
C TYR A 59 -1.52 5.61 -9.05
N CYS A 60 -0.92 6.35 -8.14
CA CYS A 60 -0.86 5.99 -6.73
C CYS A 60 -2.25 5.87 -6.09
N ASN A 61 -3.25 6.57 -6.60
CA ASN A 61 -4.62 6.52 -6.10
C ASN A 61 -5.51 5.46 -6.78
N VAL A 62 -5.08 4.87 -7.90
CA VAL A 62 -5.90 3.93 -8.67
C VAL A 62 -6.35 2.70 -7.88
N PRO A 63 -5.51 2.07 -7.03
CA PRO A 63 -5.93 0.92 -6.24
C PRO A 63 -7.18 1.18 -5.41
N ASP A 64 -7.27 2.30 -4.72
CA ASP A 64 -8.43 2.66 -3.90
C ASP A 64 -9.61 3.19 -4.72
N LEU A 65 -9.35 4.09 -5.67
CA LEU A 65 -10.39 4.77 -6.42
C LEU A 65 -11.11 3.85 -7.42
N VAL A 66 -10.38 2.89 -7.99
CA VAL A 66 -10.86 2.06 -9.09
C VAL A 66 -10.85 0.58 -8.71
N TRP A 67 -9.71 0.01 -8.39
CA TRP A 67 -9.55 -1.44 -8.26
C TRP A 67 -10.27 -2.01 -7.06
N LYS A 68 -10.20 -1.36 -5.91
CA LYS A 68 -10.93 -1.76 -4.71
C LYS A 68 -12.45 -1.75 -4.91
N LYS A 69 -12.96 -0.87 -5.81
CA LYS A 69 -14.39 -0.83 -6.15
C LYS A 69 -14.81 -1.89 -7.16
N THR A 70 -13.90 -2.31 -8.05
CA THR A 70 -14.18 -3.24 -9.14
C THR A 70 -13.72 -4.66 -8.89
N HIS A 71 -12.75 -4.85 -8.00
CA HIS A 71 -12.08 -6.13 -7.70
C HIS A 71 -11.89 -6.33 -6.19
N TYR A 72 -12.86 -5.91 -5.38
CA TYR A 72 -12.74 -5.88 -3.92
C TYR A 72 -12.25 -7.20 -3.32
N ASP A 73 -12.79 -8.32 -3.75
CA ASP A 73 -12.52 -9.66 -3.18
C ASP A 73 -11.04 -10.06 -3.21
N ILE A 74 -10.28 -9.53 -4.16
CA ILE A 74 -8.86 -9.86 -4.34
C ILE A 74 -7.93 -8.65 -4.12
N GLU A 75 -8.48 -7.44 -4.14
CA GLU A 75 -7.68 -6.22 -4.03
C GLU A 75 -7.48 -5.78 -2.58
N TRP A 76 -8.55 -5.79 -1.77
CA TRP A 76 -8.51 -5.19 -0.44
C TRP A 76 -7.41 -5.73 0.48
N THR A 77 -7.08 -7.04 0.41
CA THR A 77 -6.02 -7.65 1.24
C THR A 77 -4.62 -7.21 0.86
N ASN A 78 -4.45 -6.55 -0.29
CA ASN A 78 -3.16 -6.05 -0.74
C ASN A 78 -2.70 -4.77 -0.03
N HIS A 79 -3.61 -4.08 0.66
CA HIS A 79 -3.40 -2.75 1.23
C HIS A 79 -2.75 -2.76 2.61
N PHE A 80 -2.64 -3.89 3.29
CA PHE A 80 -2.22 -3.94 4.70
C PHE A 80 -1.47 -5.20 5.07
N MET A 81 -0.92 -5.20 6.29
CA MET A 81 -0.23 -6.31 6.94
C MET A 81 -0.49 -6.26 8.44
N ASP A 82 -1.34 -7.13 8.99
CA ASP A 82 -1.58 -7.23 10.43
C ASP A 82 -0.40 -7.93 11.11
N LEU A 83 0.68 -7.19 11.33
CA LEU A 83 1.99 -7.73 11.74
C LEU A 83 1.91 -8.60 12.99
N GLU A 84 1.03 -8.30 13.92
CA GLU A 84 0.86 -9.08 15.16
C GLU A 84 0.39 -10.51 14.84
N ILE A 85 -0.49 -10.70 13.86
CA ILE A 85 -0.99 -12.02 13.46
C ILE A 85 0.18 -12.85 12.89
N PHE A 86 0.96 -12.27 11.99
CA PHE A 86 2.13 -12.95 11.40
C PHE A 86 3.19 -13.27 12.45
N ASN A 87 3.52 -12.31 13.30
CA ASN A 87 4.53 -12.47 14.34
C ASN A 87 4.16 -13.56 15.35
N ARG A 88 2.88 -13.63 15.77
CA ARG A 88 2.39 -14.71 16.65
C ARG A 88 2.53 -16.07 16.00
N GLU A 89 2.13 -16.21 14.75
CA GLU A 89 2.20 -17.50 14.05
C GLU A 89 3.64 -17.94 13.78
N PHE A 90 4.51 -17.02 13.35
CA PHE A 90 5.92 -17.35 13.11
C PHE A 90 6.63 -17.74 14.41
N LYS A 91 6.42 -17.01 15.49
CA LYS A 91 6.94 -17.35 16.82
C LYS A 91 6.49 -18.74 17.26
N LYS A 92 5.19 -19.03 17.17
CA LYS A 92 4.62 -20.35 17.50
C LYS A 92 5.30 -21.47 16.70
N ARG A 93 5.45 -21.30 15.37
CA ARG A 93 6.08 -22.32 14.52
C ARG A 93 7.58 -22.50 14.79
N ILE A 94 8.28 -21.45 15.19
CA ILE A 94 9.67 -21.55 15.63
C ILE A 94 9.75 -22.36 16.93
N GLU A 95 8.89 -22.08 17.91
CA GLU A 95 8.81 -22.79 19.20
C GLU A 95 8.45 -24.29 19.00
N GLU A 96 7.60 -24.59 18.01
CA GLU A 96 7.22 -25.96 17.62
C GLU A 96 8.27 -26.69 16.74
N GLY A 97 9.38 -26.02 16.39
CA GLY A 97 10.39 -26.58 15.46
C GLY A 97 9.95 -26.73 14.00
N LYS A 98 8.82 -26.11 13.61
CA LYS A 98 8.24 -26.15 12.26
C LYS A 98 8.74 -25.02 11.33
N LEU A 99 9.44 -24.05 11.89
CA LEU A 99 10.05 -22.93 11.17
C LEU A 99 11.43 -22.66 11.76
N SER A 100 12.44 -22.54 10.89
CA SER A 100 13.78 -22.16 11.35
C SER A 100 13.79 -20.68 11.76
N PRO A 101 14.45 -20.30 12.88
CA PRO A 101 14.63 -18.88 13.22
C PRO A 101 15.41 -18.07 12.16
N LYS A 102 16.10 -18.74 11.24
CA LYS A 102 16.84 -18.11 10.14
C LYS A 102 16.02 -17.97 8.87
N GLU A 103 14.86 -18.61 8.81
CA GLU A 103 13.97 -18.57 7.65
C GLU A 103 13.08 -17.30 7.75
N ASP A 104 13.04 -16.50 6.70
CA ASP A 104 12.09 -15.40 6.59
C ASP A 104 10.90 -15.82 5.70
N PRO A 105 9.73 -16.11 6.28
CA PRO A 105 8.57 -16.52 5.50
C PRO A 105 8.11 -15.49 4.46
N TYR A 106 8.40 -14.22 4.67
CA TYR A 106 8.06 -13.16 3.70
C TYR A 106 8.88 -13.24 2.41
N GLU A 107 10.01 -13.98 2.39
CA GLU A 107 10.77 -14.25 1.15
C GLU A 107 10.07 -15.22 0.20
N MET A 108 9.13 -16.00 0.68
CA MET A 108 8.35 -16.92 -0.17
C MET A 108 7.55 -16.16 -1.23
N THR A 109 7.18 -16.83 -2.31
CA THR A 109 6.11 -16.34 -3.20
C THR A 109 4.79 -16.33 -2.43
N ARG A 110 3.84 -15.47 -2.81
CA ARG A 110 2.49 -15.45 -2.22
C ARG A 110 1.85 -16.82 -2.19
N ALA A 111 1.92 -17.56 -3.31
CA ALA A 111 1.37 -18.88 -3.45
C ALA A 111 1.97 -19.89 -2.45
N ALA A 112 3.32 -19.94 -2.37
CA ALA A 112 4.01 -20.83 -1.44
C ALA A 112 3.72 -20.46 0.02
N PHE A 113 3.64 -19.16 0.32
CA PHE A 113 3.27 -18.67 1.64
C PHE A 113 1.86 -19.12 2.03
N ASN A 114 0.86 -18.85 1.19
CA ASN A 114 -0.53 -19.19 1.46
C ASN A 114 -0.72 -20.72 1.64
N THR A 115 0.08 -21.54 0.94
CA THR A 115 0.07 -23.00 1.13
C THR A 115 0.69 -23.39 2.47
N LYS A 116 1.89 -22.88 2.78
CA LYS A 116 2.63 -23.24 4.02
C LYS A 116 1.98 -22.69 5.29
N PHE A 117 1.38 -21.51 5.19
CA PHE A 117 0.76 -20.77 6.31
C PHE A 117 -0.76 -20.59 6.11
N SER A 118 -1.44 -21.65 5.65
CA SER A 118 -2.88 -21.62 5.37
C SER A 118 -3.77 -21.29 6.58
N ASN A 119 -3.22 -21.34 7.79
CA ASN A 119 -3.87 -20.90 9.01
C ASN A 119 -3.78 -19.38 9.26
N ILE A 120 -2.95 -18.65 8.53
CA ILE A 120 -2.99 -17.18 8.52
C ILE A 120 -4.05 -16.76 7.49
N PRO A 121 -5.17 -16.18 7.94
CA PRO A 121 -6.27 -15.84 7.04
C PRO A 121 -5.87 -14.74 6.05
N ASP A 122 -6.51 -14.69 4.89
CA ASP A 122 -6.22 -13.67 3.88
C ASP A 122 -6.47 -12.26 4.39
N ASN A 123 -7.44 -12.09 5.29
CA ASN A 123 -7.74 -10.80 5.95
C ASN A 123 -6.67 -10.34 6.96
N ALA A 124 -5.56 -11.06 7.13
CA ALA A 124 -4.36 -10.54 7.79
C ALA A 124 -3.48 -9.68 6.86
N GLY A 125 -3.85 -9.58 5.60
CA GLY A 125 -3.17 -8.76 4.61
C GLY A 125 -2.08 -9.48 3.81
N ARG A 126 -1.74 -8.89 2.67
CA ARG A 126 -0.74 -9.41 1.72
C ARG A 126 0.09 -8.29 1.06
N GLY A 127 0.18 -7.13 1.68
CA GLY A 127 0.82 -5.93 1.14
C GLY A 127 2.27 -6.16 0.69
N TYR A 128 3.09 -6.89 1.46
CA TYR A 128 4.48 -7.18 1.08
C TYR A 128 4.59 -7.95 -0.23
N TRP A 129 3.73 -8.94 -0.43
CA TRP A 129 3.72 -9.72 -1.68
C TRP A 129 3.26 -8.87 -2.84
N ARG A 130 2.26 -8.01 -2.63
CA ARG A 130 1.75 -7.11 -3.66
C ARG A 130 2.84 -6.18 -4.17
N VAL A 131 3.57 -5.54 -3.28
CA VAL A 131 4.72 -4.69 -3.64
C VAL A 131 5.76 -5.48 -4.42
N ARG A 132 6.15 -6.67 -3.96
CA ARG A 132 7.16 -7.52 -4.62
C ARG A 132 6.72 -8.00 -6.01
N GLU A 133 5.44 -8.31 -6.20
CA GLU A 133 4.87 -8.68 -7.50
C GLU A 133 4.93 -7.52 -8.49
N LEU A 134 4.57 -6.33 -8.04
CA LEU A 134 4.65 -5.11 -8.85
C LEU A 134 6.10 -4.69 -9.12
N GLU A 135 7.00 -4.83 -8.15
CA GLU A 135 8.42 -4.54 -8.33
C GLU A 135 9.04 -5.46 -9.38
N LYS A 136 8.72 -6.76 -9.39
CA LYS A 136 9.16 -7.67 -10.45
C LYS A 136 8.69 -7.21 -11.83
N ARG A 137 7.45 -6.73 -11.94
CA ARG A 137 6.91 -6.19 -13.19
C ARG A 137 7.63 -4.90 -13.58
N LEU A 138 7.88 -4.02 -12.63
CA LEU A 138 8.64 -2.79 -12.83
C LEU A 138 10.05 -3.08 -13.35
N GLN A 139 10.75 -4.04 -12.74
CA GLN A 139 12.08 -4.48 -13.17
C GLN A 139 12.05 -5.08 -14.57
N ALA A 140 11.13 -5.99 -14.85
CA ALA A 140 11.01 -6.62 -16.17
C ALA A 140 10.77 -5.57 -17.28
N THR A 141 9.89 -4.61 -17.02
CA THR A 141 9.63 -3.50 -17.97
C THR A 141 10.87 -2.62 -18.13
N ALA A 142 11.59 -2.32 -17.05
CA ALA A 142 12.83 -1.56 -17.09
C ALA A 142 13.93 -2.30 -17.91
N ASP A 143 14.01 -3.62 -17.79
CA ASP A 143 14.98 -4.42 -18.54
C ASP A 143 14.68 -4.47 -20.05
N LEU A 144 13.39 -4.56 -20.42
CA LEU A 144 12.97 -4.43 -21.80
C LEU A 144 13.32 -3.05 -22.37
N LEU A 145 13.08 -1.98 -21.62
CA LEU A 145 13.37 -0.60 -22.04
C LEU A 145 14.86 -0.30 -22.28
N LYS A 146 15.79 -1.12 -21.73
CA LYS A 146 17.23 -1.02 -22.00
C LYS A 146 17.64 -1.58 -23.36
N GLN A 147 16.83 -2.41 -23.99
CA GLN A 147 17.13 -3.01 -25.27
C GLN A 147 17.19 -1.92 -26.36
N LYS A 148 18.21 -1.99 -27.23
CA LYS A 148 18.45 -0.96 -28.26
C LYS A 148 17.50 -1.07 -29.45
N ASP A 149 17.08 -2.29 -29.77
CA ASP A 149 16.37 -2.61 -31.03
C ASP A 149 14.85 -2.67 -30.87
N ILE A 150 14.30 -2.06 -29.81
CA ILE A 150 12.85 -1.97 -29.62
C ILE A 150 12.27 -0.92 -30.56
N LEU A 151 11.15 -1.26 -31.24
CA LEU A 151 10.38 -0.32 -32.03
C LEU A 151 9.93 0.88 -31.18
N LYS A 152 9.83 2.04 -31.81
CA LYS A 152 9.47 3.29 -31.13
C LYS A 152 8.11 3.18 -30.43
N GLU A 153 7.13 2.59 -31.09
CA GLU A 153 5.77 2.39 -30.56
C GLU A 153 5.76 1.44 -29.38
N GLU A 154 6.54 0.37 -29.42
CA GLU A 154 6.66 -0.58 -28.32
C GLU A 154 7.39 0.05 -27.14
N ARG A 155 8.47 0.79 -27.37
CA ARG A 155 9.16 1.55 -26.35
C ARG A 155 8.20 2.49 -25.61
N HIS A 156 7.34 3.18 -26.36
CA HIS A 156 6.35 4.07 -25.76
C HIS A 156 5.35 3.32 -24.87
N ARG A 157 4.84 2.17 -25.32
CA ARG A 157 3.95 1.31 -24.50
C ARG A 157 4.62 0.83 -23.23
N LEU A 158 5.88 0.39 -23.31
CA LEU A 158 6.66 -0.04 -22.13
C LEU A 158 6.92 1.13 -21.16
N GLN A 159 7.13 2.33 -21.66
CA GLN A 159 7.26 3.52 -20.82
C GLN A 159 5.96 3.83 -20.06
N LEU A 160 4.80 3.73 -20.72
CA LEU A 160 3.50 3.87 -20.09
C LEU A 160 3.26 2.78 -19.05
N GLU A 161 3.55 1.53 -19.38
CA GLU A 161 3.46 0.40 -18.46
C GLU A 161 4.31 0.63 -17.21
N TRP A 162 5.57 1.07 -17.40
CA TRP A 162 6.46 1.37 -16.28
C TRP A 162 5.90 2.49 -15.41
N LEU A 163 5.40 3.56 -16.00
CA LEU A 163 4.84 4.72 -15.29
C LEU A 163 3.61 4.32 -14.45
N ILE A 164 2.72 3.53 -15.03
CA ILE A 164 1.53 3.01 -14.33
C ILE A 164 1.95 2.14 -13.14
N VAL A 165 2.83 1.17 -13.37
CA VAL A 165 3.29 0.26 -12.32
C VAL A 165 4.05 1.02 -11.22
N ALA A 166 4.86 2.02 -11.59
CA ALA A 166 5.58 2.88 -10.65
C ALA A 166 4.62 3.68 -9.75
N GLY A 167 3.56 4.25 -10.31
CA GLY A 167 2.54 4.92 -9.51
C GLY A 167 1.79 3.96 -8.60
N VAL A 168 1.29 2.85 -9.16
CA VAL A 168 0.51 1.84 -8.43
C VAL A 168 1.30 1.21 -7.27
N ILE A 169 2.58 0.89 -7.45
CA ILE A 169 3.42 0.35 -6.36
C ILE A 169 3.55 1.35 -5.22
N GLY A 170 3.52 2.66 -5.55
CA GLY A 170 3.54 3.74 -4.58
C GLY A 170 2.41 3.65 -3.56
N HIS A 171 1.22 3.30 -4.00
CA HIS A 171 0.06 3.10 -3.14
C HIS A 171 0.36 2.14 -1.99
N TYR A 172 0.70 0.90 -2.32
CA TYR A 172 0.92 -0.14 -1.30
C TYR A 172 2.15 0.12 -0.41
N ILE A 173 3.18 0.80 -0.93
CA ILE A 173 4.33 1.19 -0.10
C ILE A 173 3.91 2.27 0.91
N THR A 174 3.11 3.24 0.47
CA THR A 174 2.66 4.31 1.37
C THR A 174 1.60 3.82 2.36
N ASP A 175 0.80 2.80 2.01
CA ASP A 175 -0.06 2.08 2.95
C ASP A 175 0.74 1.50 4.12
N LEU A 176 1.87 0.86 3.85
CA LEU A 176 2.73 0.32 4.90
C LEU A 176 3.35 1.40 5.79
N ALA A 177 3.34 2.66 5.35
CA ALA A 177 3.73 3.79 6.17
C ALA A 177 2.61 4.27 7.10
N GLN A 178 1.36 3.87 6.88
CA GLN A 178 0.20 4.23 7.70
C GLN A 178 0.08 3.27 8.89
N PRO A 179 0.14 3.75 10.14
CA PRO A 179 0.17 2.89 11.32
C PRO A 179 -1.01 1.93 11.47
N LEU A 180 -2.20 2.34 11.03
CA LEU A 180 -3.40 1.50 11.11
C LEU A 180 -3.49 0.45 9.99
N HIS A 181 -2.61 0.50 8.98
CA HIS A 181 -2.47 -0.52 7.94
C HIS A 181 -1.51 -1.67 8.31
N VAL A 182 -0.87 -1.61 9.47
CA VAL A 182 0.13 -2.62 9.87
C VAL A 182 -0.21 -3.32 11.18
N THR A 183 -1.47 -3.23 11.62
CA THR A 183 -1.97 -3.76 12.89
C THR A 183 -3.32 -4.44 12.75
N GLU A 184 -3.53 -5.51 13.54
CA GLU A 184 -4.85 -6.14 13.67
C GLU A 184 -5.91 -5.22 14.33
N ASN A 185 -5.49 -4.16 15.04
CA ASN A 185 -6.37 -3.13 15.60
C ASN A 185 -6.58 -1.96 14.63
N TYR A 186 -6.76 -2.28 13.36
CA TYR A 186 -6.74 -1.35 12.22
C TYR A 186 -7.75 -0.19 12.33
N ASP A 187 -8.87 -0.34 13.01
CA ASP A 187 -9.88 0.70 13.18
C ASP A 187 -10.15 1.04 14.66
N GLY A 188 -9.25 0.65 15.56
CA GLY A 188 -9.43 0.87 16.99
C GLY A 188 -10.51 -0.02 17.61
N GLN A 189 -10.99 -1.05 16.91
CA GLN A 189 -12.04 -1.95 17.36
C GLN A 189 -11.64 -2.75 18.61
N MET A 190 -10.35 -2.96 18.83
CA MET A 190 -9.85 -3.65 20.02
C MET A 190 -9.65 -2.71 21.23
N THR A 191 -9.76 -1.40 21.01
CA THR A 191 -9.52 -0.36 22.02
C THR A 191 -10.69 0.59 22.23
N GLU A 192 -11.88 0.19 21.72
CA GLU A 192 -13.14 0.98 21.79
C GLU A 192 -13.05 2.34 21.09
N GLN A 193 -12.27 2.40 19.98
CA GLN A 193 -12.00 3.62 19.22
C GLN A 193 -12.40 3.47 17.76
N LYS A 194 -13.42 2.65 17.46
CA LYS A 194 -13.88 2.40 16.10
C LYS A 194 -14.06 3.71 15.31
N GLY A 195 -13.61 3.71 14.04
CA GLY A 195 -13.61 4.89 13.18
C GLY A 195 -12.33 5.73 13.27
N VAL A 196 -11.33 5.34 14.08
CA VAL A 196 -10.05 6.06 14.16
C VAL A 196 -9.30 6.02 12.84
N HIS A 197 -9.50 4.97 12.05
CA HIS A 197 -8.85 4.77 10.77
C HIS A 197 -9.20 5.90 9.80
N SER A 198 -10.47 5.99 9.40
CA SER A 198 -10.92 7.05 8.47
C SER A 198 -10.75 8.46 9.05
N HIS A 199 -10.86 8.61 10.36
CA HIS A 199 -10.58 9.90 11.00
C HIS A 199 -9.13 10.34 10.79
N PHE A 200 -8.16 9.43 11.00
CA PHE A 200 -6.73 9.75 10.88
C PHE A 200 -6.30 9.97 9.43
N GLU A 201 -6.70 9.09 8.51
CA GLU A 201 -6.17 9.08 7.15
C GLU A 201 -6.93 9.97 6.16
N ASP A 202 -8.25 10.12 6.33
CA ASP A 202 -9.08 10.97 5.47
C ASP A 202 -9.30 12.33 6.14
N THR A 203 -10.05 12.35 7.24
CA THR A 203 -10.49 13.61 7.85
C THR A 203 -9.32 14.52 8.24
N ILE A 204 -8.30 13.98 8.90
CA ILE A 204 -7.16 14.79 9.35
C ILE A 204 -6.27 15.20 8.18
N VAL A 205 -5.99 14.29 7.24
CA VAL A 205 -5.14 14.60 6.07
C VAL A 205 -5.79 15.65 5.19
N ASP A 206 -7.08 15.54 4.92
CA ASP A 206 -7.84 16.52 4.14
C ASP A 206 -7.82 17.92 4.79
N GLN A 207 -7.98 17.99 6.12
CA GLN A 207 -7.90 19.24 6.86
C GLN A 207 -6.49 19.84 6.91
N LEU A 208 -5.46 19.00 6.83
CA LEU A 208 -4.06 19.46 6.81
C LEU A 208 -3.64 20.04 5.45
N TRP A 209 -4.27 19.58 4.36
CA TRP A 209 -3.93 20.03 3.01
C TRP A 209 -4.47 21.45 2.72
N PRO A 210 -3.74 22.30 1.96
CA PRO A 210 -2.38 22.10 1.41
C PRO A 210 -1.25 22.51 2.37
N SER A 211 -1.55 22.88 3.60
CA SER A 211 -0.57 23.45 4.55
C SER A 211 0.54 22.47 4.97
N ILE A 212 0.33 21.18 4.74
CA ILE A 212 1.25 20.10 5.12
C ILE A 212 2.34 19.86 4.08
N ASP A 213 2.10 20.20 2.79
CA ASP A 213 2.97 19.81 1.67
C ASP A 213 4.45 20.12 1.95
N MET A 214 4.76 21.37 2.21
CA MET A 214 6.14 21.82 2.46
C MET A 214 6.79 21.13 3.67
N GLN A 215 6.00 20.74 4.65
CA GLN A 215 6.54 20.04 5.83
C GLN A 215 6.92 18.61 5.48
N VAL A 216 6.10 17.92 4.65
CA VAL A 216 6.40 16.56 4.17
C VAL A 216 7.62 16.58 3.26
N TYR A 217 7.73 17.53 2.31
CA TYR A 217 8.92 17.69 1.48
C TYR A 217 10.19 17.86 2.33
N LYS A 218 10.21 18.82 3.28
CA LYS A 218 11.37 19.07 4.14
C LYS A 218 11.77 17.86 4.99
N GLU A 219 10.79 17.16 5.55
CA GLU A 219 11.06 15.98 6.35
C GLU A 219 11.56 14.81 5.48
N ALA A 220 11.02 14.66 4.27
CA ALA A 220 11.47 13.66 3.32
C ALA A 220 12.91 13.92 2.82
N ASP A 221 13.25 15.18 2.49
CA ASP A 221 14.62 15.57 2.15
C ASP A 221 15.60 15.23 3.28
N ARG A 222 15.24 15.58 4.52
CA ARG A 222 16.05 15.28 5.72
C ARG A 222 16.26 13.77 5.91
N LEU A 223 15.20 12.98 5.77
CA LEU A 223 15.27 11.52 5.88
C LEU A 223 16.10 10.92 4.75
N TRP A 224 15.89 11.40 3.52
CA TRP A 224 16.61 10.92 2.34
C TRP A 224 18.12 11.13 2.47
N GLU A 225 18.55 12.31 2.85
CA GLU A 225 19.98 12.60 3.06
C GLU A 225 20.60 11.70 4.13
N LYS A 226 19.86 11.45 5.20
CA LYS A 226 20.32 10.63 6.32
C LYS A 226 20.38 9.14 5.98
N GLU A 227 19.39 8.60 5.24
CA GLU A 227 19.12 7.16 5.18
C GLU A 227 19.43 6.52 3.83
N ARG A 228 19.51 7.30 2.72
CA ARG A 228 19.68 6.75 1.37
C ARG A 228 20.89 5.82 1.23
N GLY A 229 22.00 6.13 1.91
CA GLY A 229 23.20 5.30 1.87
C GLY A 229 22.99 3.92 2.49
N ALA A 230 22.29 3.87 3.62
CA ALA A 230 21.95 2.62 4.30
C ALA A 230 20.86 1.82 3.55
N MET A 231 19.93 2.51 2.88
CA MET A 231 18.88 1.86 2.09
C MET A 231 19.41 1.19 0.83
N ALA A 232 20.43 1.75 0.19
CA ALA A 232 20.94 1.26 -1.08
C ALA A 232 21.41 -0.22 -1.06
N GLY A 233 21.85 -0.72 0.10
CA GLY A 233 22.28 -2.11 0.28
C GLY A 233 21.20 -3.08 0.73
N LYS A 234 19.97 -2.62 0.99
CA LYS A 234 18.87 -3.44 1.51
C LYS A 234 17.98 -3.94 0.37
N THR A 235 17.35 -5.10 0.55
CA THR A 235 16.27 -5.54 -0.34
C THR A 235 15.02 -4.68 -0.14
N SER A 236 14.14 -4.63 -1.13
CA SER A 236 12.85 -3.93 -1.00
C SER A 236 12.00 -4.52 0.12
N LEU A 237 12.05 -5.84 0.33
CA LEU A 237 11.39 -6.48 1.45
C LEU A 237 11.93 -5.98 2.80
N ALA A 238 13.26 -5.85 2.95
CA ALA A 238 13.85 -5.32 4.18
C ALA A 238 13.40 -3.88 4.44
N LEU A 239 13.35 -3.03 3.39
CA LEU A 239 12.85 -1.65 3.51
C LEU A 239 11.38 -1.60 3.92
N MET A 240 10.53 -2.44 3.32
CA MET A 240 9.12 -2.53 3.69
C MET A 240 8.91 -2.98 5.14
N LYS A 241 9.68 -3.97 5.61
CA LYS A 241 9.62 -4.44 7.00
C LYS A 241 10.01 -3.33 7.98
N GLU A 242 11.11 -2.65 7.74
CA GLU A 242 11.54 -1.51 8.56
C GLU A 242 10.51 -0.37 8.55
N LEU A 243 9.92 -0.08 7.39
CA LEU A 243 8.86 0.93 7.26
C LEU A 243 7.64 0.55 8.10
N SER A 244 7.15 -0.69 7.97
CA SER A 244 5.98 -1.20 8.69
C SER A 244 6.24 -1.28 10.20
N ASP A 245 7.40 -1.77 10.62
CA ASP A 245 7.79 -1.82 12.03
C ASP A 245 7.86 -0.41 12.65
N SER A 246 8.34 0.56 11.88
CA SER A 246 8.35 1.96 12.32
C SER A 246 6.95 2.57 12.37
N SER A 247 6.04 2.13 11.48
CA SER A 247 4.65 2.52 11.49
C SER A 247 3.93 1.97 12.73
N LEU A 248 4.10 0.69 13.00
CA LEU A 248 3.48 0.03 14.15
C LEU A 248 3.85 0.69 15.49
N LYS A 249 5.08 1.20 15.61
CA LYS A 249 5.53 1.94 16.81
C LYS A 249 4.79 3.26 17.06
N GLU A 250 4.20 3.85 16.02
CA GLU A 250 3.39 5.09 16.15
C GLU A 250 1.93 4.81 16.53
N LEU A 251 1.47 3.56 16.46
CA LEU A 251 0.08 3.19 16.72
C LEU A 251 -0.41 3.61 18.11
N ASP A 252 0.36 3.28 19.14
CA ASP A 252 0.01 3.64 20.51
C ASP A 252 -0.17 5.14 20.71
N GLU A 253 0.62 5.94 20.01
CA GLU A 253 0.53 7.39 20.10
C GLU A 253 -0.74 7.90 19.40
N ILE A 254 -1.12 7.32 18.25
CA ILE A 254 -2.38 7.64 17.58
C ILE A 254 -3.56 7.32 18.49
N LEU A 255 -3.61 6.11 19.05
CA LEU A 255 -4.70 5.68 19.92
C LEU A 255 -4.80 6.51 21.21
N LYS A 256 -3.65 6.90 21.81
CA LYS A 256 -3.63 7.82 22.97
C LYS A 256 -4.16 9.20 22.61
N ARG A 257 -3.83 9.72 21.43
CA ARG A 257 -4.29 11.03 20.97
C ARG A 257 -5.78 11.01 20.67
N ASP A 258 -6.27 9.97 20.02
CA ASP A 258 -7.70 9.78 19.73
C ASP A 258 -8.57 9.78 21.01
N LYS A 259 -8.12 9.07 22.08
CA LYS A 259 -8.80 9.08 23.38
C LYS A 259 -8.85 10.45 24.05
N LYS A 260 -7.88 11.32 23.77
CA LYS A 260 -7.73 12.62 24.44
C LYS A 260 -8.26 13.80 23.63
N THR A 261 -8.52 13.60 22.37
CA THR A 261 -8.92 14.66 21.44
C THR A 261 -10.27 14.31 20.83
N PRO A 262 -11.33 15.04 21.15
CA PRO A 262 -12.62 14.85 20.49
C PRO A 262 -12.50 14.97 18.99
N ARG A 263 -13.08 14.05 18.24
CA ARG A 263 -12.97 13.99 16.77
C ARG A 263 -13.68 15.14 16.08
N ASP A 264 -14.67 15.76 16.73
CA ASP A 264 -15.38 16.96 16.26
C ASP A 264 -14.59 18.25 16.49
N ASP A 265 -13.59 18.27 17.40
CA ASP A 265 -12.64 19.37 17.53
C ASP A 265 -11.53 19.25 16.48
N LEU A 266 -11.90 19.45 15.20
CA LEU A 266 -10.99 19.28 14.07
C LEU A 266 -9.75 20.18 14.17
N LYS A 267 -9.90 21.40 14.71
CA LYS A 267 -8.76 22.31 14.87
C LYS A 267 -7.69 21.71 15.78
N LYS A 268 -8.11 21.20 16.93
CA LYS A 268 -7.20 20.55 17.87
C LYS A 268 -6.66 19.23 17.32
N ALA A 269 -7.52 18.42 16.68
CA ALA A 269 -7.13 17.15 16.10
C ALA A 269 -6.03 17.34 15.04
N VAL A 270 -6.18 18.28 14.13
CA VAL A 270 -5.18 18.63 13.09
C VAL A 270 -3.83 19.00 13.72
N GLU A 271 -3.80 19.82 14.76
CA GLU A 271 -2.55 20.21 15.43
C GLU A 271 -1.87 18.99 16.10
N VAL A 272 -2.69 18.15 16.73
CA VAL A 272 -2.21 16.97 17.46
C VAL A 272 -1.65 15.91 16.52
N TYR A 273 -2.29 15.63 15.38
CA TYR A 273 -1.88 14.57 14.47
C TYR A 273 -0.86 14.99 13.41
N ARG A 274 -0.76 16.28 13.08
CA ARG A 274 0.17 16.82 12.09
C ARG A 274 1.58 16.23 12.15
N PRO A 275 2.26 16.15 13.31
CA PRO A 275 3.63 15.62 13.35
C PRO A 275 3.74 14.16 12.94
N ILE A 276 2.71 13.34 13.26
CA ILE A 276 2.69 11.92 12.86
C ILE A 276 2.45 11.80 11.36
N VAL A 277 1.45 12.51 10.83
CA VAL A 277 1.13 12.51 9.40
C VAL A 277 2.36 12.92 8.57
N VAL A 278 3.04 14.02 8.95
CA VAL A 278 4.26 14.48 8.26
C VAL A 278 5.33 13.40 8.25
N ARG A 279 5.65 12.81 9.40
CA ARG A 279 6.70 11.78 9.49
C ARG A 279 6.35 10.53 8.68
N ARG A 280 5.09 10.10 8.72
CA ARG A 280 4.70 8.84 8.07
C ARG A 280 4.60 8.99 6.55
N LEU A 281 4.03 10.08 6.05
CA LEU A 281 4.02 10.38 4.61
C LEU A 281 5.45 10.54 4.06
N ALA A 282 6.32 11.26 4.79
CA ALA A 282 7.73 11.41 4.41
C ALA A 282 8.47 10.07 4.39
N ALA A 283 8.26 9.20 5.39
CA ALA A 283 8.89 7.88 5.45
C ALA A 283 8.44 6.99 4.28
N GLY A 284 7.15 6.96 3.96
CA GLY A 284 6.62 6.24 2.79
C GLY A 284 7.20 6.75 1.48
N ALA A 285 7.25 8.07 1.31
CA ALA A 285 7.85 8.70 0.13
C ALA A 285 9.34 8.38 -0.05
N VAL A 286 10.11 8.32 1.03
CA VAL A 286 11.54 7.99 1.01
C VAL A 286 11.78 6.54 0.57
N VAL A 287 11.02 5.58 1.09
CA VAL A 287 11.11 4.17 0.67
C VAL A 287 10.68 4.01 -0.79
N LEU A 288 9.60 4.67 -1.19
CA LEU A 288 9.12 4.68 -2.57
C LEU A 288 10.17 5.27 -3.53
N ALA A 289 10.80 6.38 -3.16
CA ALA A 289 11.86 7.00 -3.94
C ALA A 289 13.05 6.05 -4.14
N GLU A 290 13.47 5.32 -3.12
CA GLU A 290 14.55 4.34 -3.25
C GLU A 290 14.18 3.20 -4.19
N ILE A 291 12.96 2.68 -4.13
CA ILE A 291 12.48 1.64 -5.05
C ILE A 291 12.47 2.16 -6.50
N TRP A 292 11.93 3.34 -6.75
CA TRP A 292 11.96 3.93 -8.09
C TRP A 292 13.38 4.16 -8.61
N ARG A 293 14.28 4.68 -7.75
CA ARG A 293 15.67 4.95 -8.12
C ARG A 293 16.38 3.69 -8.62
N ARG A 294 16.14 2.53 -8.01
CA ARG A 294 16.74 1.24 -8.40
C ARG A 294 16.35 0.83 -9.81
N HIS A 295 15.14 1.15 -10.22
CA HIS A 295 14.56 0.76 -11.51
C HIS A 295 14.60 1.89 -12.55
N SER A 296 15.40 2.94 -12.34
CA SER A 296 15.40 4.18 -13.14
C SER A 296 16.45 4.25 -14.24
N ASN A 297 17.28 3.24 -14.42
CA ASN A 297 18.43 3.30 -15.33
C ASN A 297 18.07 3.47 -16.83
N TRP A 298 16.82 3.17 -17.21
CA TRP A 298 16.30 3.41 -18.56
C TRP A 298 15.69 4.80 -18.74
N VAL A 299 15.38 5.50 -17.65
CA VAL A 299 14.66 6.80 -17.69
C VAL A 299 15.49 7.81 -18.45
N PRO A 300 14.91 8.48 -19.48
CA PRO A 300 15.64 9.43 -20.28
C PRO A 300 15.97 10.72 -19.49
N ASN A 301 17.02 11.40 -19.92
CA ASN A 301 17.37 12.71 -19.35
C ASN A 301 16.41 13.82 -19.80
N GLU A 302 15.71 13.62 -20.90
CA GLU A 302 14.70 14.53 -21.43
C GLU A 302 13.32 13.87 -21.33
N ASP A 303 12.33 14.69 -20.99
CA ASP A 303 10.94 14.22 -20.99
C ASP A 303 10.35 14.32 -22.41
N LYS A 304 10.43 13.21 -23.14
CA LYS A 304 9.78 13.02 -24.45
C LYS A 304 8.52 12.18 -24.38
N PHE A 305 7.89 12.17 -23.23
CA PHE A 305 6.77 11.30 -22.92
C PHE A 305 5.43 11.95 -23.26
N TYR A 306 4.53 11.21 -23.87
CA TYR A 306 3.17 11.67 -24.11
C TYR A 306 2.29 11.35 -22.90
N ALA A 307 1.41 12.27 -22.51
CA ALA A 307 0.44 12.05 -21.46
C ALA A 307 -0.46 10.86 -21.80
N PHE A 308 -0.66 9.98 -20.82
CA PHE A 308 -1.63 8.89 -20.90
C PHE A 308 -2.92 9.34 -20.22
N SER A 309 -4.06 9.14 -20.87
CA SER A 309 -5.37 9.58 -20.38
C SER A 309 -6.34 8.43 -20.09
N GLY A 310 -5.86 7.20 -19.98
CA GLY A 310 -6.68 6.02 -19.71
C GLY A 310 -6.44 5.46 -18.31
N GLU A 311 -7.45 4.79 -17.75
CA GLU A 311 -7.27 4.04 -16.52
C GLU A 311 -6.54 2.72 -16.80
N PRO A 312 -5.55 2.33 -15.97
CA PRO A 312 -4.84 1.08 -16.14
C PRO A 312 -5.76 -0.11 -15.84
N ALA A 313 -5.62 -1.17 -16.62
CA ALA A 313 -6.25 -2.44 -16.31
C ALA A 313 -5.75 -2.99 -14.97
N TYR A 314 -6.62 -3.70 -14.26
CA TYR A 314 -6.23 -4.34 -13.00
C TYR A 314 -5.08 -5.33 -13.22
N ILE A 315 -4.05 -5.22 -12.39
CA ILE A 315 -2.90 -6.11 -12.38
C ILE A 315 -3.11 -7.14 -11.28
N GLN A 316 -3.54 -8.34 -11.64
CA GLN A 316 -3.82 -9.40 -10.67
C GLN A 316 -2.57 -9.80 -9.88
N PRO A 317 -2.72 -10.10 -8.58
CA PRO A 317 -1.69 -10.78 -7.80
C PRO A 317 -1.39 -12.16 -8.39
N SER A 318 -0.17 -12.68 -8.17
CA SER A 318 0.20 -14.03 -8.56
C SER A 318 -0.72 -15.04 -7.86
N VAL A 319 -1.47 -15.79 -8.65
CA VAL A 319 -2.31 -16.89 -8.18
C VAL A 319 -1.57 -18.20 -8.47
N PRO A 320 -1.53 -19.18 -7.55
CA PRO A 320 -0.96 -20.48 -7.86
C PRO A 320 -1.76 -21.14 -9.00
N PRO A 321 -1.09 -21.87 -9.91
CA PRO A 321 -1.82 -22.66 -10.88
C PRO A 321 -2.77 -23.63 -10.13
N PRO A 322 -3.97 -23.90 -10.69
CA PRO A 322 -4.92 -24.80 -10.06
C PRO A 322 -4.23 -26.13 -9.79
N THR A 323 -4.41 -26.64 -8.57
CA THR A 323 -3.90 -27.96 -8.19
C THR A 323 -4.45 -28.99 -9.19
N PRO A 324 -3.62 -29.81 -9.82
CA PRO A 324 -4.12 -30.85 -10.73
C PRO A 324 -5.19 -31.66 -10.01
N THR A 325 -6.37 -31.76 -10.58
CA THR A 325 -7.42 -32.62 -10.05
C THR A 325 -6.86 -34.04 -10.00
N PRO A 326 -6.90 -34.74 -8.85
CA PRO A 326 -6.43 -36.10 -8.78
C PRO A 326 -7.11 -36.94 -9.87
N ALA A 327 -6.33 -37.71 -10.62
CA ALA A 327 -6.89 -38.60 -11.61
C ALA A 327 -7.93 -39.51 -10.92
N PRO A 328 -9.10 -39.75 -11.54
CA PRO A 328 -10.10 -40.63 -10.96
C PRO A 328 -9.48 -41.99 -10.64
N SER A 329 -9.65 -42.43 -9.40
CA SER A 329 -9.18 -43.74 -8.98
C SER A 329 -9.71 -44.82 -9.94
N PRO A 330 -8.87 -45.79 -10.38
CA PRO A 330 -9.34 -46.81 -11.28
C PRO A 330 -10.49 -47.59 -10.62
N THR A 331 -11.61 -47.63 -11.32
CA THR A 331 -12.79 -48.38 -10.90
C THR A 331 -12.39 -49.87 -10.72
N PRO A 332 -12.70 -50.52 -9.60
CA PRO A 332 -12.42 -51.94 -9.44
C PRO A 332 -13.13 -52.71 -10.55
N LYS A 333 -12.38 -53.41 -11.36
CA LYS A 333 -12.98 -54.42 -12.30
C LYS A 333 -13.68 -55.48 -11.48
N LYS A 334 -14.98 -55.63 -11.69
CA LYS A 334 -15.75 -56.76 -11.18
C LYS A 334 -15.36 -58.06 -11.89
#